data_8b4e0a45dc00173362f0f3d149527cf1
#
_entry.id   8b4e0a45dc00173362f0f3d149527cf1
#
_cell.length_a   1.000
_cell.length_b   1.000
_cell.length_c   1.000
_cell.angle_alpha   90.00
_cell.angle_beta   90.00
_cell.angle_gamma   90.00
#
_symmetry.space_group_name_H-M   'P 1'
#
loop_
_entity.id
_entity.type
_entity.pdbx_description
1 polymer ?
#
loop_
_entity_poly.entity_id
_entity_poly.type
_entity_poly.pdbx_seq_one_letter_code
_entity_poly.pdbx_strand_id
1 'polypeptide(L)'
;FVRGEAEEERFQVVNSRLADTSKETFRWAVLNLPSLQLTMYTAIVLIMWFGGNMILDGDLLVGDLTGFLSYVFQVMNSMMMLSNVFLLLTRSLASVHRITQVLEEQPQITSPQNAVTQVADGSVDFEGVSFKYHADAQEYALSQVDLHIKAGQTVGILGGTGSAKSTLVQLIPRLYDATEGTVRVGGRDVREYDIHALRDAVGIVLQKNVLFSGTV
;
A
#
# COMPACT_ATOMS: atom_id res chain seq x y z
N PHE A 1 14.78 -29.36 -1.76
CA PHE A 1 13.39 -29.58 -1.33
C PHE A 1 13.29 -30.49 -0.09
N VAL A 2 14.19 -30.36 0.90
CA VAL A 2 14.21 -31.21 2.11
C VAL A 2 14.24 -30.35 3.38
N ARG A 3 13.47 -29.27 3.45
CA ARG A 3 13.37 -28.43 4.65
C ARG A 3 11.95 -28.35 5.23
N GLY A 4 11.11 -29.36 4.98
CA GLY A 4 9.74 -29.39 5.49
C GLY A 4 9.67 -29.27 7.00
N GLU A 5 10.47 -30.04 7.72
CA GLU A 5 10.51 -30.02 9.20
C GLU A 5 10.95 -28.66 9.76
N ALA A 6 11.96 -28.02 9.18
CA ALA A 6 12.43 -26.71 9.64
C ALA A 6 11.41 -25.58 9.37
N GLU A 7 10.68 -25.65 8.27
CA GLU A 7 9.60 -24.71 7.97
C GLU A 7 8.37 -24.95 8.86
N GLU A 8 8.08 -26.22 9.16
CA GLU A 8 7.00 -26.57 10.08
C GLU A 8 7.29 -26.09 11.51
N GLU A 9 8.51 -26.27 12.00
CA GLU A 9 8.94 -25.76 13.30
C GLU A 9 8.84 -24.23 13.36
N ARG A 10 9.29 -23.53 12.31
CA ARG A 10 9.20 -22.08 12.20
C ARG A 10 7.74 -21.59 12.16
N PHE A 11 6.90 -22.31 11.42
CA PHE A 11 5.46 -22.02 11.38
C PHE A 11 4.81 -22.25 12.74
N GLN A 12 5.12 -23.30 13.47
CA GLN A 12 4.58 -23.58 14.79
C GLN A 12 4.95 -22.49 15.80
N VAL A 13 6.18 -21.97 15.78
CA VAL A 13 6.60 -20.86 16.64
C VAL A 13 5.80 -19.58 16.36
N VAL A 14 5.60 -19.24 15.10
CA VAL A 14 4.81 -18.06 14.71
C VAL A 14 3.34 -18.24 15.05
N ASN A 15 2.79 -19.42 14.77
CA ASN A 15 1.40 -19.77 15.02
C ASN A 15 1.07 -19.80 16.53
N SER A 16 1.98 -20.31 17.36
CA SER A 16 1.79 -20.31 18.82
C SER A 16 1.77 -18.86 19.38
N ARG A 17 2.68 -18.00 18.93
CA ARG A 17 2.68 -16.58 19.32
C ARG A 17 1.39 -15.88 18.89
N LEU A 18 0.93 -16.13 17.67
CA LEU A 18 -0.33 -15.58 17.18
C LEU A 18 -1.51 -16.08 18.02
N ALA A 19 -1.55 -17.38 18.33
CA ALA A 19 -2.58 -17.97 19.16
C ALA A 19 -2.61 -17.37 20.58
N ASP A 20 -1.46 -17.18 21.21
CA ASP A 20 -1.39 -16.62 22.55
C ASP A 20 -1.77 -15.15 22.59
N THR A 21 -1.30 -14.34 21.65
CA THR A 21 -1.73 -12.93 21.50
C THR A 21 -3.23 -12.83 21.20
N SER A 22 -3.75 -13.71 20.36
CA SER A 22 -5.18 -13.77 20.05
C SER A 22 -6.01 -14.16 21.27
N LYS A 23 -5.60 -15.17 22.04
CA LYS A 23 -6.30 -15.58 23.27
C LYS A 23 -6.36 -14.43 24.28
N GLU A 24 -5.28 -13.70 24.49
CA GLU A 24 -5.25 -12.58 25.40
C GLU A 24 -6.17 -11.44 24.94
N THR A 25 -6.12 -11.09 23.67
CA THR A 25 -6.99 -10.09 23.06
C THR A 25 -8.47 -10.49 23.16
N PHE A 26 -8.79 -11.74 22.82
CA PHE A 26 -10.16 -12.26 22.92
C PHE A 26 -10.67 -12.32 24.36
N ARG A 27 -9.81 -12.64 25.32
CA ARG A 27 -10.18 -12.66 26.75
C ARG A 27 -10.71 -11.30 27.21
N TRP A 28 -10.01 -10.22 26.86
CA TRP A 28 -10.45 -8.87 27.19
C TRP A 28 -11.65 -8.42 26.38
N ALA A 29 -11.71 -8.76 25.10
CA ALA A 29 -12.81 -8.42 24.22
C ALA A 29 -14.13 -9.11 24.66
N VAL A 30 -14.05 -10.39 25.05
CA VAL A 30 -15.23 -11.17 25.51
C VAL A 30 -15.74 -10.66 26.86
N LEU A 31 -14.85 -10.20 27.76
CA LEU A 31 -15.26 -9.67 29.05
C LEU A 31 -15.89 -8.27 28.97
N ASN A 32 -15.57 -7.52 27.95
CA ASN A 32 -16.05 -6.13 27.82
C ASN A 32 -17.58 -6.04 27.69
N LEU A 33 -18.20 -6.83 26.81
CA LEU A 33 -19.65 -6.83 26.59
C LEU A 33 -20.45 -7.26 27.83
N PRO A 34 -20.15 -8.39 28.50
CA PRO A 34 -20.84 -8.78 29.73
C PRO A 34 -20.66 -7.77 30.86
N SER A 35 -19.49 -7.15 30.98
CA SER A 35 -19.24 -6.13 32.02
C SER A 35 -20.12 -4.89 31.82
N LEU A 36 -20.22 -4.41 30.58
CA LEU A 36 -21.12 -3.30 30.24
C LEU A 36 -22.57 -3.65 30.49
N GLN A 37 -23.02 -4.87 30.10
CA GLN A 37 -24.37 -5.34 30.37
C GLN A 37 -24.67 -5.46 31.85
N LEU A 38 -23.74 -6.00 32.63
CA LEU A 38 -23.88 -6.11 34.09
C LEU A 38 -24.08 -4.73 34.73
N THR A 39 -23.24 -3.77 34.34
CA THR A 39 -23.34 -2.38 34.84
C THR A 39 -24.69 -1.77 34.46
N MET A 40 -25.14 -1.99 33.22
CA MET A 40 -26.42 -1.50 32.75
C MET A 40 -27.59 -2.08 33.53
N TYR A 41 -27.65 -3.41 33.67
CA TYR A 41 -28.74 -4.05 34.42
C TYR A 41 -28.76 -3.69 35.89
N THR A 42 -27.56 -3.55 36.50
CA THR A 42 -27.46 -3.08 37.89
C THR A 42 -28.02 -1.67 38.04
N ALA A 43 -27.68 -0.76 37.12
CA ALA A 43 -28.20 0.60 37.11
C ALA A 43 -29.75 0.60 36.96
N ILE A 44 -30.30 -0.21 36.06
CA ILE A 44 -31.77 -0.33 35.86
C ILE A 44 -32.43 -0.84 37.12
N VAL A 45 -31.89 -1.88 37.76
CA VAL A 45 -32.44 -2.42 39.00
C VAL A 45 -32.46 -1.38 40.12
N LEU A 46 -31.38 -0.61 40.25
CA LEU A 46 -31.31 0.47 41.24
C LEU A 46 -32.30 1.59 40.95
N ILE A 47 -32.43 2.01 39.68
CA ILE A 47 -33.40 3.02 39.28
C ILE A 47 -34.82 2.56 39.56
N MET A 48 -35.14 1.30 39.23
CA MET A 48 -36.46 0.70 39.51
C MET A 48 -36.73 0.60 41.01
N TRP A 49 -35.71 0.23 41.80
CA TRP A 49 -35.85 0.13 43.25
C TRP A 49 -36.09 1.52 43.90
N PHE A 50 -35.23 2.49 43.63
CA PHE A 50 -35.38 3.82 44.19
C PHE A 50 -36.63 4.55 43.65
N GLY A 51 -36.83 4.49 42.33
CA GLY A 51 -38.00 5.11 41.69
C GLY A 51 -39.32 4.47 42.14
N GLY A 52 -39.35 3.13 42.34
CA GLY A 52 -40.51 2.45 42.90
C GLY A 52 -40.85 2.91 44.31
N ASN A 53 -39.84 3.10 45.18
CA ASN A 53 -40.07 3.65 46.51
C ASN A 53 -40.60 5.09 46.47
N MET A 54 -40.05 5.94 45.60
CA MET A 54 -40.55 7.32 45.42
C MET A 54 -41.99 7.37 44.90
N ILE A 55 -42.43 6.38 44.11
CA ILE A 55 -43.80 6.28 43.66
C ILE A 55 -44.72 5.89 44.83
N LEU A 56 -44.28 4.97 45.70
CA LEU A 56 -45.06 4.57 46.89
C LEU A 56 -45.21 5.73 47.87
N ASP A 57 -44.20 6.58 47.97
CA ASP A 57 -44.19 7.78 48.85
C ASP A 57 -45.02 8.94 48.22
N GLY A 58 -45.40 8.82 46.93
CA GLY A 58 -46.20 9.83 46.22
C GLY A 58 -45.37 10.95 45.57
N ASP A 59 -44.04 10.87 45.60
CA ASP A 59 -43.12 11.89 45.11
C ASP A 59 -42.83 11.77 43.60
N LEU A 60 -43.18 10.65 42.98
CA LEU A 60 -42.90 10.39 41.57
C LEU A 60 -44.12 9.69 40.88
N LEU A 61 -44.41 10.11 39.65
CA LEU A 61 -45.42 9.42 38.84
C LEU A 61 -44.80 8.24 38.07
N VAL A 62 -45.60 7.19 37.86
CA VAL A 62 -45.19 5.99 37.07
C VAL A 62 -44.71 6.41 35.66
N GLY A 63 -45.36 7.42 35.06
CA GLY A 63 -44.99 7.98 33.77
C GLY A 63 -43.59 8.59 33.76
N ASP A 64 -43.22 9.26 34.82
CA ASP A 64 -41.89 9.90 34.95
C ASP A 64 -40.78 8.86 35.06
N LEU A 65 -41.01 7.79 35.85
CA LEU A 65 -40.04 6.68 35.96
C LEU A 65 -39.84 5.97 34.63
N THR A 66 -40.92 5.70 33.87
CA THR A 66 -40.80 5.06 32.53
C THR A 66 -40.14 5.97 31.52
N GLY A 67 -40.43 7.27 31.57
CA GLY A 67 -39.75 8.28 30.75
C GLY A 67 -38.25 8.34 31.07
N PHE A 68 -37.90 8.36 32.36
CA PHE A 68 -36.51 8.35 32.80
C PHE A 68 -35.73 7.12 32.33
N LEU A 69 -36.31 5.92 32.47
CA LEU A 69 -35.73 4.68 31.97
C LEU A 69 -35.51 4.73 30.45
N SER A 70 -36.44 5.28 29.68
CA SER A 70 -36.30 5.44 28.25
C SER A 70 -35.08 6.33 27.87
N TYR A 71 -34.90 7.43 28.59
CA TYR A 71 -33.73 8.27 28.41
C TYR A 71 -32.43 7.55 28.77
N VAL A 72 -32.39 6.78 29.85
CA VAL A 72 -31.22 5.98 30.24
C VAL A 72 -30.86 5.00 29.14
N PHE A 73 -31.82 4.27 28.58
CA PHE A 73 -31.58 3.38 27.45
C PHE A 73 -31.06 4.12 26.23
N GLN A 74 -31.62 5.29 25.91
CA GLN A 74 -31.18 6.09 24.78
C GLN A 74 -29.75 6.59 24.93
N VAL A 75 -29.36 7.07 26.11
CA VAL A 75 -27.99 7.50 26.42
C VAL A 75 -27.03 6.33 26.29
N MET A 76 -27.38 5.15 26.81
CA MET A 76 -26.52 3.97 26.73
C MET A 76 -26.33 3.49 25.29
N ASN A 77 -27.40 3.45 24.48
CA ASN A 77 -27.29 3.14 23.06
C ASN A 77 -26.43 4.15 22.31
N SER A 78 -26.56 5.44 22.62
CA SER A 78 -25.71 6.47 22.03
C SER A 78 -24.24 6.31 22.38
N MET A 79 -23.92 5.91 23.63
CA MET A 79 -22.53 5.62 24.03
C MET A 79 -21.95 4.41 23.30
N MET A 80 -22.72 3.33 23.11
CA MET A 80 -22.29 2.19 22.33
C MET A 80 -22.05 2.56 20.87
N MET A 81 -22.93 3.36 20.27
CA MET A 81 -22.75 3.87 18.91
C MET A 81 -21.48 4.73 18.78
N LEU A 82 -21.23 5.62 19.75
CA LEU A 82 -20.04 6.43 19.78
C LEU A 82 -18.76 5.58 19.84
N SER A 83 -18.73 4.53 20.66
CA SER A 83 -17.61 3.59 20.76
C SER A 83 -17.34 2.89 19.42
N ASN A 84 -18.40 2.48 18.70
CA ASN A 84 -18.26 1.88 17.37
C ASN A 84 -17.69 2.88 16.34
N VAL A 85 -18.11 4.14 16.40
CA VAL A 85 -17.58 5.22 15.54
C VAL A 85 -16.09 5.43 15.80
N PHE A 86 -15.64 5.43 17.07
CA PHE A 86 -14.21 5.52 17.38
C PHE A 86 -13.39 4.37 16.81
N LEU A 87 -13.89 3.13 16.89
CA LEU A 87 -13.23 1.97 16.29
C LEU A 87 -13.16 2.08 14.76
N LEU A 88 -14.23 2.54 14.14
CA LEU A 88 -14.28 2.77 12.69
C LEU A 88 -13.29 3.86 12.27
N LEU A 89 -13.25 4.99 13.00
CA LEU A 89 -12.30 6.09 12.76
C LEU A 89 -10.85 5.60 12.82
N THR A 90 -10.50 4.83 13.85
CA THR A 90 -9.14 4.31 14.03
C THR A 90 -8.70 3.45 12.84
N ARG A 91 -9.59 2.58 12.35
CA ARG A 91 -9.33 1.75 11.17
C ARG A 91 -9.26 2.58 9.89
N SER A 92 -10.12 3.58 9.76
CA SER A 92 -10.18 4.46 8.59
C SER A 92 -8.93 5.32 8.48
N LEU A 93 -8.40 5.86 9.59
CA LEU A 93 -7.16 6.64 9.61
C LEU A 93 -5.97 5.85 9.06
N ALA A 94 -5.84 4.57 9.41
CA ALA A 94 -4.78 3.72 8.88
C ALA A 94 -4.91 3.50 7.35
N SER A 95 -6.13 3.45 6.84
CA SER A 95 -6.40 3.33 5.39
C SER A 95 -6.13 4.64 4.66
N VAL A 96 -6.55 5.76 5.22
CA VAL A 96 -6.26 7.11 4.69
C VAL A 96 -4.76 7.32 4.58
N HIS A 97 -4.00 7.01 5.65
CA HIS A 97 -2.55 7.16 5.62
C HIS A 97 -1.89 6.38 4.48
N ARG A 98 -2.31 5.13 4.22
CA ARG A 98 -1.81 4.34 3.10
C ARG A 98 -2.18 4.93 1.73
N ILE A 99 -3.38 5.46 1.60
CA ILE A 99 -3.81 6.12 0.36
C ILE A 99 -2.99 7.40 0.13
N THR A 100 -2.81 8.21 1.19
CA THR A 100 -2.03 9.45 1.12
C THR A 100 -0.58 9.17 0.73
N GLN A 101 0.06 8.13 1.30
CA GLN A 101 1.42 7.72 0.92
C GLN A 101 1.55 7.45 -0.58
N VAL A 102 0.55 6.79 -1.18
CA VAL A 102 0.58 6.51 -2.62
C VAL A 102 0.31 7.77 -3.46
N LEU A 103 -0.59 8.65 -3.00
CA LEU A 103 -0.92 9.88 -3.72
C LEU A 103 0.18 10.94 -3.62
N GLU A 104 0.94 10.96 -2.52
CA GLU A 104 2.05 11.88 -2.30
C GLU A 104 3.35 11.41 -2.95
N GLU A 105 3.40 10.14 -3.42
CA GLU A 105 4.58 9.63 -4.09
C GLU A 105 4.85 10.41 -5.38
N GLN A 106 6.00 11.06 -5.43
CA GLN A 106 6.42 11.83 -6.58
C GLN A 106 7.28 10.95 -7.49
N PRO A 107 6.93 10.82 -8.78
CA PRO A 107 7.79 10.12 -9.72
C PRO A 107 9.16 10.76 -9.79
N GLN A 108 10.23 9.98 -9.61
CA GLN A 108 11.60 10.48 -9.70
C GLN A 108 11.95 10.89 -11.14
N ILE A 109 11.35 10.22 -12.12
CA ILE A 109 11.56 10.46 -13.53
C ILE A 109 10.40 11.30 -14.06
N THR A 110 10.71 12.55 -14.41
CA THR A 110 9.74 13.52 -14.96
C THR A 110 10.26 14.11 -16.27
N SER A 111 9.34 14.59 -17.12
CA SER A 111 9.70 15.33 -18.32
C SER A 111 10.26 16.71 -17.96
N PRO A 112 11.30 17.20 -18.64
CA PRO A 112 11.79 18.56 -18.45
C PRO A 112 10.79 19.60 -18.96
N GLN A 113 10.89 20.87 -18.50
CA GLN A 113 9.95 21.93 -18.89
C GLN A 113 9.90 22.19 -20.40
N ASN A 114 11.05 22.03 -21.10
CA ASN A 114 11.19 22.22 -22.52
C ASN A 114 11.43 20.87 -23.22
N ALA A 115 10.63 19.87 -22.90
CA ALA A 115 10.79 18.52 -23.40
C ALA A 115 10.62 18.43 -24.92
N VAL A 116 11.46 17.64 -25.56
CA VAL A 116 11.34 17.29 -26.98
C VAL A 116 10.25 16.24 -27.15
N THR A 117 9.26 16.50 -28.01
CA THR A 117 8.09 15.64 -28.22
C THR A 117 8.19 14.74 -29.44
N GLN A 118 9.29 14.79 -30.19
CA GLN A 118 9.44 13.99 -31.41
C GLN A 118 10.81 13.33 -31.44
N VAL A 119 10.84 12.02 -31.62
CA VAL A 119 12.05 11.22 -31.83
C VAL A 119 12.42 11.28 -33.31
N ALA A 120 13.65 11.65 -33.63
CA ALA A 120 14.07 11.88 -35.01
C ALA A 120 14.22 10.59 -35.82
N ASP A 121 14.84 9.56 -35.22
CA ASP A 121 15.04 8.25 -35.84
C ASP A 121 15.21 7.15 -34.76
N GLY A 122 15.39 5.90 -35.20
CA GLY A 122 15.56 4.75 -34.32
C GLY A 122 17.00 4.42 -33.96
N SER A 123 17.94 5.37 -34.03
CA SER A 123 19.30 5.17 -33.52
C SER A 123 19.34 5.18 -32.00
N VAL A 124 20.25 4.37 -31.42
CA VAL A 124 20.42 4.28 -29.96
C VAL A 124 21.89 4.25 -29.63
N ASP A 125 22.34 5.16 -28.78
CA ASP A 125 23.72 5.25 -28.34
C ASP A 125 23.81 5.19 -26.82
N PHE A 126 24.73 4.38 -26.32
CA PHE A 126 25.16 4.34 -24.93
C PHE A 126 26.59 4.85 -24.89
N GLU A 127 26.86 5.89 -24.11
CA GLU A 127 28.16 6.55 -24.00
C GLU A 127 28.62 6.45 -22.54
N GLY A 128 29.57 5.54 -22.24
CA GLY A 128 30.11 5.33 -20.91
C GLY A 128 29.05 5.03 -19.83
N VAL A 129 27.98 4.31 -20.17
CA VAL A 129 26.83 4.14 -19.30
C VAL A 129 27.11 3.17 -18.17
N SER A 130 26.96 3.65 -16.93
CA SER A 130 26.94 2.84 -15.72
C SER A 130 25.60 3.02 -15.01
N PHE A 131 25.09 1.94 -14.41
CA PHE A 131 23.78 1.95 -13.75
C PHE A 131 23.75 1.13 -12.46
N LYS A 132 23.11 1.68 -11.42
CA LYS A 132 22.75 1.03 -10.15
C LYS A 132 21.27 1.18 -9.87
N TYR A 133 20.64 0.13 -9.37
CA TYR A 133 19.22 0.19 -8.95
C TYR A 133 19.00 1.01 -7.67
N HIS A 134 20.00 1.04 -6.78
CA HIS A 134 20.00 1.81 -5.54
C HIS A 134 21.28 2.60 -5.44
N ALA A 135 21.21 3.83 -4.98
CA ALA A 135 22.37 4.71 -4.85
C ALA A 135 23.46 4.16 -3.90
N ASP A 136 23.05 3.40 -2.89
CA ASP A 136 23.89 2.75 -1.89
C ASP A 136 24.42 1.37 -2.33
N ALA A 137 24.02 0.86 -3.49
CA ALA A 137 24.51 -0.43 -4.00
C ALA A 137 26.03 -0.39 -4.19
N GLN A 138 26.73 -1.41 -3.71
CA GLN A 138 28.19 -1.52 -3.85
C GLN A 138 28.62 -1.82 -5.28
N GLU A 139 27.80 -2.56 -6.04
CA GLU A 139 28.13 -2.99 -7.39
C GLU A 139 27.22 -2.33 -8.42
N TYR A 140 27.79 -2.07 -9.60
CA TYR A 140 27.03 -1.62 -10.76
C TYR A 140 26.32 -2.81 -11.43
N ALA A 141 25.07 -2.64 -11.81
CA ALA A 141 24.35 -3.58 -12.67
C ALA A 141 24.86 -3.49 -14.12
N LEU A 142 25.20 -2.28 -14.57
CA LEU A 142 25.90 -2.01 -15.83
C LEU A 142 27.11 -1.12 -15.52
N SER A 143 28.26 -1.39 -16.14
CA SER A 143 29.48 -0.63 -15.91
C SER A 143 30.13 -0.27 -17.24
N GLN A 144 30.31 1.04 -17.49
CA GLN A 144 31.03 1.60 -18.60
C GLN A 144 30.64 1.00 -19.96
N VAL A 145 29.33 0.98 -20.24
CA VAL A 145 28.78 0.41 -21.49
C VAL A 145 28.85 1.45 -22.59
N ASP A 146 29.56 1.11 -23.67
CA ASP A 146 29.59 1.84 -24.92
C ASP A 146 28.96 0.98 -26.03
N LEU A 147 27.89 1.49 -26.66
CA LEU A 147 27.15 0.75 -27.69
C LEU A 147 26.50 1.75 -28.65
N HIS A 148 26.73 1.56 -29.94
CA HIS A 148 26.15 2.39 -31.00
C HIS A 148 25.31 1.55 -31.96
N ILE A 149 24.03 1.81 -32.01
CA ILE A 149 23.04 1.13 -32.86
C ILE A 149 22.49 2.12 -33.87
N LYS A 150 22.68 1.85 -35.15
CA LYS A 150 22.12 2.69 -36.22
C LYS A 150 20.63 2.42 -36.44
N ALA A 151 19.92 3.43 -36.93
CA ALA A 151 18.51 3.27 -37.32
C ALA A 151 18.34 2.11 -38.31
N GLY A 152 17.34 1.23 -38.06
CA GLY A 152 17.06 0.04 -38.84
C GLY A 152 18.00 -1.16 -38.59
N GLN A 153 18.97 -1.05 -37.71
CA GLN A 153 19.88 -2.15 -37.38
C GLN A 153 19.20 -3.12 -36.37
N THR A 154 19.41 -4.42 -36.60
CA THR A 154 19.04 -5.46 -35.64
C THR A 154 20.25 -5.87 -34.83
N VAL A 155 20.16 -5.81 -33.51
CA VAL A 155 21.25 -6.14 -32.58
C VAL A 155 20.83 -7.28 -31.66
N GLY A 156 21.66 -8.32 -31.55
CA GLY A 156 21.48 -9.43 -30.62
C GLY A 156 22.31 -9.21 -29.34
N ILE A 157 21.65 -9.25 -28.17
CA ILE A 157 22.31 -9.14 -26.88
C ILE A 157 22.33 -10.52 -26.21
N LEU A 158 23.53 -11.11 -26.08
CA LEU A 158 23.72 -12.44 -25.50
C LEU A 158 24.35 -12.34 -24.11
N GLY A 159 23.95 -13.26 -23.22
CA GLY A 159 24.49 -13.32 -21.86
C GLY A 159 23.69 -14.24 -20.97
N GLY A 160 24.29 -14.67 -19.86
CA GLY A 160 23.66 -15.51 -18.85
C GLY A 160 22.51 -14.83 -18.09
N THR A 161 21.83 -15.58 -17.24
CA THR A 161 20.84 -15.02 -16.31
C THR A 161 21.57 -14.09 -15.33
N GLY A 162 21.01 -12.90 -15.09
CA GLY A 162 21.62 -11.90 -14.20
C GLY A 162 22.64 -10.97 -14.87
N SER A 163 22.94 -11.10 -16.17
CA SER A 163 23.89 -10.22 -16.88
C SER A 163 23.33 -8.86 -17.30
N ALA A 164 22.30 -8.36 -16.64
CA ALA A 164 21.68 -7.03 -16.81
C ALA A 164 21.19 -6.67 -18.23
N LYS A 165 20.90 -7.67 -19.10
CA LYS A 165 20.36 -7.42 -20.45
C LYS A 165 19.04 -6.63 -20.41
N SER A 166 18.13 -7.02 -19.54
CA SER A 166 16.84 -6.33 -19.37
C SER A 166 17.05 -4.91 -18.85
N THR A 167 18.02 -4.70 -17.97
CA THR A 167 18.38 -3.38 -17.45
C THR A 167 18.85 -2.46 -18.58
N LEU A 168 19.70 -2.96 -19.46
CA LEU A 168 20.19 -2.19 -20.61
C LEU A 168 19.02 -1.72 -21.50
N VAL A 169 18.11 -2.64 -21.84
CA VAL A 169 16.94 -2.33 -22.68
C VAL A 169 16.00 -1.35 -21.99
N GLN A 170 15.85 -1.43 -20.67
CA GLN A 170 14.96 -0.54 -19.90
C GLN A 170 15.46 0.92 -19.79
N LEU A 171 16.74 1.17 -20.04
CA LEU A 171 17.29 2.52 -20.09
C LEU A 171 16.88 3.27 -21.39
N ILE A 172 16.58 2.57 -22.48
CA ILE A 172 16.19 3.17 -23.77
C ILE A 172 14.88 3.97 -23.65
N PRO A 173 13.76 3.43 -23.13
CA PRO A 173 12.51 4.18 -22.90
C PRO A 173 12.55 4.98 -21.59
N ARG A 174 13.71 5.14 -20.99
CA ARG A 174 13.87 5.86 -19.74
C ARG A 174 12.94 5.35 -18.64
N LEU A 175 12.93 4.02 -18.40
CA LEU A 175 12.29 3.45 -17.21
C LEU A 175 13.17 3.65 -15.97
N TYR A 176 14.47 3.85 -16.20
CA TYR A 176 15.47 4.27 -15.22
C TYR A 176 16.40 5.31 -15.87
N ASP A 177 16.94 6.21 -15.10
CA ASP A 177 18.01 7.10 -15.53
C ASP A 177 19.38 6.44 -15.28
N ALA A 178 20.32 6.58 -16.21
CA ALA A 178 21.69 6.12 -16.02
C ALA A 178 22.31 6.84 -14.81
N THR A 179 23.08 6.10 -14.00
CA THR A 179 23.82 6.65 -12.86
C THR A 179 24.99 7.50 -13.36
N GLU A 180 25.68 7.01 -14.39
CA GLU A 180 26.78 7.70 -15.07
C GLU A 180 26.65 7.50 -16.59
N GLY A 181 27.20 8.41 -17.34
CA GLY A 181 27.13 8.37 -18.81
C GLY A 181 25.82 8.89 -19.39
N THR A 182 25.61 8.64 -20.66
CA THR A 182 24.49 9.18 -21.43
C THR A 182 23.88 8.11 -22.33
N VAL A 183 22.54 8.01 -22.29
CA VAL A 183 21.77 7.21 -23.26
C VAL A 183 21.10 8.16 -24.24
N ARG A 184 21.30 7.94 -25.54
CA ARG A 184 20.69 8.75 -26.60
C ARG A 184 19.78 7.91 -27.48
N VAL A 185 18.69 8.52 -27.90
CA VAL A 185 17.76 7.96 -28.90
C VAL A 185 17.54 9.03 -29.97
N GLY A 186 17.67 8.65 -31.23
CA GLY A 186 17.59 9.65 -32.34
C GLY A 186 18.60 10.79 -32.18
N GLY A 187 19.81 10.50 -31.65
CA GLY A 187 20.92 11.47 -31.45
C GLY A 187 20.72 12.41 -30.24
N ARG A 188 19.64 12.30 -29.46
CA ARG A 188 19.39 13.15 -28.27
C ARG A 188 19.35 12.34 -26.99
N ASP A 189 19.80 12.95 -25.88
CA ASP A 189 19.72 12.36 -24.54
C ASP A 189 18.26 12.04 -24.18
N VAL A 190 18.02 10.84 -23.69
CA VAL A 190 16.67 10.39 -23.25
C VAL A 190 16.06 11.30 -22.19
N ARG A 191 16.88 12.03 -21.43
CA ARG A 191 16.44 12.98 -20.40
C ARG A 191 15.87 14.28 -20.96
N GLU A 192 16.13 14.60 -22.23
CA GLU A 192 15.61 15.80 -22.89
C GLU A 192 14.22 15.59 -23.49
N TYR A 193 13.77 14.35 -23.62
CA TYR A 193 12.47 14.02 -24.18
C TYR A 193 11.31 14.14 -23.17
N ASP A 194 10.14 14.46 -23.72
CA ASP A 194 8.90 14.13 -23.04
C ASP A 194 8.80 12.61 -22.89
N ILE A 195 8.50 12.15 -21.66
CA ILE A 195 8.51 10.73 -21.32
C ILE A 195 7.48 9.95 -22.16
N HIS A 196 6.31 10.52 -22.39
CA HIS A 196 5.28 9.88 -23.20
C HIS A 196 5.70 9.77 -24.65
N ALA A 197 6.22 10.85 -25.23
CA ALA A 197 6.69 10.86 -26.60
C ALA A 197 7.85 9.87 -26.85
N LEU A 198 8.79 9.76 -25.93
CA LEU A 198 9.88 8.78 -26.00
C LEU A 198 9.35 7.35 -25.92
N ARG A 199 8.45 7.07 -24.97
CA ARG A 199 7.88 5.72 -24.75
C ARG A 199 6.94 5.29 -25.86
N ASP A 200 6.21 6.21 -26.46
CA ASP A 200 5.35 5.93 -27.62
C ASP A 200 6.17 5.57 -28.88
N ALA A 201 7.43 6.08 -28.96
CA ALA A 201 8.35 5.74 -30.04
C ALA A 201 9.08 4.39 -29.82
N VAL A 202 9.02 3.79 -28.62
CA VAL A 202 9.74 2.57 -28.25
C VAL A 202 8.78 1.44 -27.89
N GLY A 203 8.61 0.47 -28.79
CA GLY A 203 7.85 -0.75 -28.52
C GLY A 203 8.68 -1.78 -27.73
N ILE A 204 8.16 -2.24 -26.60
CA ILE A 204 8.81 -3.28 -25.78
C ILE A 204 7.92 -4.51 -25.67
N VAL A 205 8.51 -5.69 -25.93
CA VAL A 205 7.89 -6.99 -25.65
C VAL A 205 8.54 -7.56 -24.39
N LEU A 206 7.77 -7.69 -23.31
CA LEU A 206 8.26 -8.21 -22.03
C LEU A 206 8.37 -9.73 -22.05
N GLN A 207 9.23 -10.29 -21.20
CA GLN A 207 9.39 -11.73 -21.01
C GLN A 207 8.12 -12.40 -20.46
N LYS A 208 7.35 -11.71 -19.62
CA LYS A 208 6.02 -12.10 -19.18
C LYS A 208 5.01 -11.09 -19.70
N ASN A 209 4.29 -11.47 -20.73
CA ASN A 209 3.20 -10.65 -21.25
C ASN A 209 1.91 -10.99 -20.49
N VAL A 210 1.25 -9.99 -19.92
CA VAL A 210 -0.07 -10.09 -19.32
C VAL A 210 -1.07 -9.48 -20.29
N LEU A 211 -1.99 -10.30 -20.78
CA LEU A 211 -3.10 -9.83 -21.60
C LEU A 211 -4.24 -9.41 -20.66
N PHE A 212 -4.68 -8.19 -20.77
CA PHE A 212 -5.90 -7.74 -20.13
C PHE A 212 -7.09 -8.22 -20.95
N SER A 213 -8.15 -8.71 -20.28
CA SER A 213 -9.41 -9.04 -20.93
C SER A 213 -10.09 -7.75 -21.41
N GLY A 214 -10.39 -7.68 -22.71
CA GLY A 214 -11.04 -6.53 -23.32
C GLY A 214 -11.24 -6.78 -24.82
N THR A 215 -11.98 -5.89 -25.47
CA THR A 215 -12.08 -5.85 -26.95
C THR A 215 -10.85 -5.15 -27.51
N VAL A 216 -10.32 -5.70 -28.60
CA VAL A 216 -9.24 -5.08 -29.40
C VAL A 216 -9.84 -3.97 -30.24
#